data_1c34930ec731fb3de7ecc314a0628287
#
_entry.id   1c34930ec731fb3de7ecc314a0628287
#
_cell.length_a   1.000
_cell.length_b   1.000
_cell.length_c   1.000
_cell.angle_alpha   90.00
_cell.angle_beta   90.00
_cell.angle_gamma   90.00
#
_symmetry.space_group_name_H-M   'P 1'
#
loop_
_entity.id
_entity.type
_entity.pdbx_description
1 polymer ?
#
loop_
_entity_poly.entity_id
_entity_poly.type
_entity_poly.pdbx_seq_one_letter_code
_entity_poly.pdbx_strand_id
1 'polypeptide(L)'
;MGFLRTLFTFISIAFCLGLDAQTLPYSPDNICEKQVVVHGLKTTRAPADVSISLGTENKNNCFIVISKKDYYLYVYEKRLDDTVLVARYDACFAVNRGNKTRIGDMRTPHCTPSIPSFSISQICNAASWKHDFRDGRGNILAYGPYFLRLNIGTGNRSIGIHGSTNNRESVPGLASEGCIRLKDEDVRDLRNQYAFVGMKVIIKAEDVDDYPYEVRAMEQLGEPRLRHFRSQTIKTSTTNTQRQLPQGVLIKQ
;
A
#
# COMPACT_ATOMS: atom_id res chain seq x y z
N MET A 1 66.61 -17.93 41.32
CA MET A 1 65.33 -18.48 40.77
C MET A 1 64.57 -17.37 40.09
N GLY A 2 64.83 -17.17 38.79
CA GLY A 2 64.22 -16.10 38.00
C GLY A 2 63.25 -16.69 37.00
N PHE A 3 62.02 -16.22 37.01
CA PHE A 3 61.01 -16.56 35.99
C PHE A 3 61.03 -15.52 34.89
N LEU A 4 61.44 -15.96 33.74
CA LEU A 4 61.43 -15.20 32.47
C LEU A 4 59.99 -15.21 31.92
N ARG A 5 59.32 -14.05 31.85
CA ARG A 5 58.02 -13.89 31.16
C ARG A 5 58.30 -13.46 29.70
N THR A 6 57.99 -14.37 28.79
CA THR A 6 58.07 -14.13 27.36
C THR A 6 56.77 -13.41 26.92
N LEU A 7 56.92 -12.21 26.37
CA LEU A 7 55.86 -11.40 25.80
C LEU A 7 55.66 -11.81 24.34
N PHE A 8 54.53 -12.43 23.99
CA PHE A 8 54.14 -12.69 22.61
C PHE A 8 53.36 -11.47 22.07
N THR A 9 54.00 -10.77 21.17
CA THR A 9 53.36 -9.68 20.41
C THR A 9 52.69 -10.30 19.18
N PHE A 10 51.36 -10.30 19.13
CA PHE A 10 50.64 -10.64 17.90
C PHE A 10 50.58 -9.42 16.99
N ILE A 11 51.29 -9.50 15.87
CA ILE A 11 51.18 -8.55 14.78
C ILE A 11 49.99 -9.02 13.91
N SER A 12 48.85 -8.32 13.97
CA SER A 12 47.73 -8.51 13.03
C SER A 12 48.06 -7.80 11.73
N ILE A 13 48.38 -8.54 10.70
CA ILE A 13 48.48 -8.04 9.32
C ILE A 13 47.06 -8.00 8.75
N ALA A 14 46.50 -6.82 8.62
CA ALA A 14 45.27 -6.60 7.89
C ALA A 14 45.53 -6.70 6.39
N PHE A 15 45.08 -7.76 5.76
CA PHE A 15 45.10 -7.93 4.31
C PHE A 15 43.90 -7.17 3.74
N CYS A 16 44.12 -5.97 3.22
CA CYS A 16 43.15 -5.26 2.38
C CYS A 16 43.06 -5.96 1.03
N LEU A 17 42.07 -6.84 0.87
CA LEU A 17 41.68 -7.29 -0.46
C LEU A 17 40.83 -6.21 -1.07
N GLY A 18 41.36 -5.49 -2.05
CA GLY A 18 40.64 -4.60 -2.94
C GLY A 18 39.62 -5.43 -3.75
N LEU A 19 38.36 -5.25 -3.47
CA LEU A 19 37.27 -5.69 -4.34
C LEU A 19 37.03 -4.60 -5.39
N ASP A 20 37.50 -4.87 -6.61
CA ASP A 20 37.14 -4.09 -7.78
C ASP A 20 35.63 -4.10 -7.96
N ALA A 21 35.04 -2.92 -7.92
CA ALA A 21 33.65 -2.71 -8.28
C ALA A 21 33.47 -2.98 -9.78
N GLN A 22 33.09 -4.21 -10.13
CA GLN A 22 32.66 -4.53 -11.48
C GLN A 22 31.34 -3.80 -11.73
N THR A 23 31.40 -2.79 -12.59
CA THR A 23 30.22 -2.11 -13.17
C THR A 23 29.46 -3.11 -14.02
N LEU A 24 28.32 -3.58 -13.51
CA LEU A 24 27.37 -4.35 -14.30
C LEU A 24 26.76 -3.45 -15.37
N PRO A 25 26.54 -3.94 -16.60
CA PRO A 25 25.97 -3.15 -17.67
C PRO A 25 24.54 -2.74 -17.32
N TYR A 26 24.26 -1.45 -17.51
CA TYR A 26 22.92 -0.86 -17.36
C TYR A 26 21.97 -1.50 -18.38
N SER A 27 20.95 -2.23 -17.90
CA SER A 27 19.82 -2.68 -18.70
C SER A 27 18.61 -1.82 -18.36
N PRO A 28 17.96 -1.16 -19.34
CA PRO A 28 16.82 -0.31 -19.09
C PRO A 28 15.54 -1.04 -18.61
N ASP A 29 15.53 -2.36 -18.65
CA ASP A 29 14.37 -3.19 -18.26
C ASP A 29 14.38 -3.62 -16.79
N ASN A 30 15.44 -3.32 -16.06
CA ASN A 30 15.52 -3.53 -14.61
C ASN A 30 15.12 -2.25 -13.88
N ILE A 31 13.82 -1.96 -13.81
CA ILE A 31 13.29 -1.08 -12.77
C ILE A 31 13.31 -1.90 -11.48
N CYS A 32 14.53 -2.09 -10.97
CA CYS A 32 14.80 -2.75 -9.72
C CYS A 32 14.23 -1.91 -8.59
N GLU A 33 13.44 -2.54 -7.73
CA GLU A 33 12.98 -2.04 -6.45
C GLU A 33 14.16 -1.39 -5.69
N LYS A 34 14.23 -0.07 -5.72
CA LYS A 34 15.17 0.65 -4.86
C LYS A 34 14.57 0.67 -3.46
N GLN A 35 14.97 -0.29 -2.64
CA GLN A 35 14.84 -0.17 -1.19
C GLN A 35 15.59 1.07 -0.74
N VAL A 36 14.86 2.08 -0.28
CA VAL A 36 15.47 3.28 0.31
C VAL A 36 15.73 2.97 1.78
N VAL A 37 16.96 2.60 2.10
CA VAL A 37 17.40 2.45 3.48
C VAL A 37 17.75 3.83 4.00
N VAL A 38 16.92 4.37 4.92
CA VAL A 38 17.17 5.68 5.57
C VAL A 38 17.85 5.43 6.92
N HIS A 39 19.17 5.25 6.90
CA HIS A 39 20.04 5.52 8.03
C HIS A 39 21.08 6.54 7.56
N GLY A 40 20.88 7.80 7.95
CA GLY A 40 21.90 8.87 7.82
C GLY A 40 22.14 9.42 6.43
N LEU A 41 21.09 9.67 5.61
CA LEU A 41 21.25 9.98 4.20
C LEU A 41 20.81 11.37 3.79
N LYS A 42 21.68 11.96 2.93
CA LYS A 42 21.33 13.07 2.03
C LYS A 42 20.09 12.68 1.23
N THR A 43 19.01 13.42 1.42
CA THR A 43 17.71 13.23 0.77
C THR A 43 17.82 13.26 -0.74
N THR A 44 17.88 12.09 -1.36
CA THR A 44 17.41 11.94 -2.72
C THR A 44 15.90 11.71 -2.63
N ARG A 45 15.12 12.65 -3.14
CA ARG A 45 13.67 12.61 -3.22
C ARG A 45 13.21 11.25 -3.74
N ALA A 46 12.49 10.47 -2.93
CA ALA A 46 11.89 9.23 -3.41
C ALA A 46 10.87 9.57 -4.51
N PRO A 47 10.83 8.84 -5.64
CA PRO A 47 9.80 9.05 -6.65
C PRO A 47 8.42 8.88 -6.02
N ALA A 48 7.49 9.76 -6.39
CA ALA A 48 6.14 9.84 -5.81
C ALA A 48 5.30 8.54 -5.93
N ASP A 49 5.74 7.58 -6.73
CA ASP A 49 4.99 6.37 -7.09
C ASP A 49 5.65 5.06 -6.62
N VAL A 50 6.60 5.14 -5.69
CA VAL A 50 7.31 3.96 -5.18
C VAL A 50 6.83 3.64 -3.78
N SER A 51 6.46 2.38 -3.56
CA SER A 51 6.23 1.84 -2.22
C SER A 51 7.51 1.94 -1.39
N ILE A 52 7.37 2.35 -0.12
CA ILE A 52 8.48 2.50 0.81
C ILE A 52 8.34 1.43 1.88
N SER A 53 9.42 0.69 2.15
CA SER A 53 9.49 -0.28 3.23
C SER A 53 10.86 -0.16 3.89
N LEU A 54 10.89 0.37 5.11
CA LEU A 54 12.12 0.72 5.85
C LEU A 54 12.48 -0.32 6.92
N GLY A 55 11.58 -1.30 7.14
CA GLY A 55 11.69 -2.22 8.26
C GLY A 55 11.22 -1.63 9.59
N THR A 56 11.12 -2.43 10.61
CA THR A 56 10.67 -2.05 11.95
C THR A 56 11.59 -2.60 13.03
N GLU A 57 11.79 -1.86 14.11
CA GLU A 57 12.50 -2.31 15.29
C GLU A 57 11.65 -3.26 16.13
N ASN A 58 10.34 -2.97 16.22
CA ASN A 58 9.40 -3.81 16.95
C ASN A 58 8.04 -3.86 16.26
N LYS A 59 7.78 -4.96 15.58
CA LYS A 59 6.53 -5.21 14.86
C LYS A 59 5.28 -4.95 15.71
N ASN A 60 5.31 -5.27 17.00
CA ASN A 60 4.15 -5.12 17.90
C ASN A 60 3.81 -3.65 18.20
N ASN A 61 4.73 -2.74 17.95
CA ASN A 61 4.51 -1.30 18.09
C ASN A 61 3.97 -0.66 16.82
N CYS A 62 3.84 -1.43 15.73
CA CYS A 62 3.33 -0.95 14.46
C CYS A 62 1.82 -0.80 14.46
N PHE A 63 1.35 0.21 13.72
CA PHE A 63 -0.05 0.42 13.42
C PHE A 63 -0.23 0.99 12.02
N ILE A 64 -1.40 0.81 11.45
CA ILE A 64 -1.72 1.27 10.09
C ILE A 64 -2.53 2.55 10.17
N VAL A 65 -2.20 3.53 9.30
CA VAL A 65 -3.02 4.70 8.98
C VAL A 65 -3.32 4.68 7.48
N ILE A 66 -4.59 4.78 7.14
CA ILE A 66 -5.06 4.78 5.75
C ILE A 66 -5.64 6.15 5.44
N SER A 67 -5.04 6.83 4.47
CA SER A 67 -5.54 8.09 3.93
C SER A 67 -6.28 7.85 2.62
N LYS A 68 -7.61 7.94 2.67
CA LYS A 68 -8.45 7.85 1.47
C LYS A 68 -8.26 9.06 0.57
N LYS A 69 -7.89 10.21 1.15
CA LYS A 69 -7.61 11.46 0.44
C LYS A 69 -6.39 11.33 -0.46
N ASP A 70 -5.32 10.70 0.05
CA ASP A 70 -4.01 10.63 -0.63
C ASP A 70 -3.79 9.32 -1.37
N TYR A 71 -4.71 8.36 -1.24
CA TYR A 71 -4.60 7.01 -1.83
C TYR A 71 -3.41 6.21 -1.32
N TYR A 72 -3.11 6.34 0.00
CA TYR A 72 -2.03 5.62 0.64
C TYR A 72 -2.48 4.82 1.85
N LEU A 73 -1.77 3.72 2.07
CA LEU A 73 -1.67 3.02 3.34
C LEU A 73 -0.29 3.26 3.90
N TYR A 74 -0.23 3.80 5.11
CA TYR A 74 1.00 4.05 5.85
C TYR A 74 1.10 3.06 6.99
N VAL A 75 2.33 2.59 7.30
CA VAL A 75 2.64 1.86 8.51
C VAL A 75 3.54 2.74 9.37
N TYR A 76 3.12 2.98 10.58
CA TYR A 76 3.89 3.72 11.57
C TYR A 76 4.30 2.80 12.70
N GLU A 77 5.47 3.04 13.26
CA GLU A 77 5.96 2.40 14.47
C GLU A 77 6.00 3.41 15.59
N LYS A 78 5.36 3.08 16.72
CA LYS A 78 5.45 3.89 17.96
C LYS A 78 6.74 3.52 18.66
N ARG A 79 7.65 4.48 18.80
CA ARG A 79 8.88 4.42 19.57
C ARG A 79 8.71 5.19 20.88
N LEU A 80 9.74 5.16 21.76
CA LEU A 80 9.65 5.74 23.10
C LEU A 80 9.18 7.19 23.07
N ASP A 81 9.81 8.03 22.25
CA ASP A 81 9.60 9.47 22.19
C ASP A 81 9.01 9.97 20.86
N ASP A 82 8.78 9.07 19.88
CA ASP A 82 8.30 9.45 18.56
C ASP A 82 7.42 8.37 17.89
N THR A 83 6.82 8.75 16.79
CA THR A 83 6.10 7.86 15.89
C THR A 83 6.69 8.05 14.51
N VAL A 84 7.33 6.99 14.00
CA VAL A 84 8.07 7.03 12.74
C VAL A 84 7.36 6.26 11.64
N LEU A 85 7.46 6.75 10.41
CA LEU A 85 6.98 6.04 9.23
C LEU A 85 7.96 4.90 8.91
N VAL A 86 7.44 3.67 8.80
CA VAL A 86 8.23 2.49 8.46
C VAL A 86 7.84 1.88 7.12
N ALA A 87 6.62 2.15 6.62
CA ALA A 87 6.24 1.77 5.26
C ALA A 87 5.12 2.64 4.70
N ARG A 88 5.05 2.73 3.37
CA ARG A 88 3.99 3.39 2.62
C ARG A 88 3.71 2.60 1.35
N TYR A 89 2.44 2.36 1.06
CA TYR A 89 1.97 1.65 -0.11
C TYR A 89 0.87 2.43 -0.81
N ASP A 90 0.85 2.40 -2.14
CA ASP A 90 -0.29 2.85 -2.92
C ASP A 90 -1.53 2.03 -2.56
N ALA A 91 -2.69 2.67 -2.48
CA ALA A 91 -3.94 2.02 -2.10
C ALA A 91 -5.11 2.39 -3.02
N CYS A 92 -6.00 1.42 -3.22
CA CYS A 92 -7.26 1.61 -3.91
C CYS A 92 -8.42 1.42 -2.95
N PHE A 93 -9.41 2.29 -3.05
CA PHE A 93 -10.59 2.32 -2.20
C PHE A 93 -11.87 2.08 -3.00
N ALA A 94 -13.00 2.11 -2.30
CA ALA A 94 -14.31 1.95 -2.91
C ALA A 94 -14.62 3.07 -3.90
N VAL A 95 -15.43 2.73 -4.93
CA VAL A 95 -15.85 3.68 -5.96
C VAL A 95 -16.62 4.87 -5.41
N ASN A 96 -17.39 4.66 -4.33
CA ASN A 96 -18.14 5.73 -3.66
C ASN A 96 -17.34 6.28 -2.46
N ARG A 97 -17.25 7.61 -2.38
CA ARG A 97 -16.64 8.31 -1.25
C ARG A 97 -17.55 8.28 -0.01
N GLY A 98 -16.98 8.68 1.12
CA GLY A 98 -17.66 8.76 2.41
C GLY A 98 -17.54 7.49 3.24
N ASN A 99 -18.34 7.40 4.31
CA ASN A 99 -18.28 6.25 5.22
C ASN A 99 -19.21 5.12 4.75
N LYS A 100 -18.80 3.89 5.05
CA LYS A 100 -19.64 2.72 4.86
C LYS A 100 -20.79 2.74 5.88
N THR A 101 -22.03 2.66 5.38
CA THR A 101 -23.25 2.66 6.19
C THR A 101 -24.05 1.38 6.10
N ARG A 102 -23.89 0.61 5.02
CA ARG A 102 -24.59 -0.67 4.78
C ARG A 102 -23.78 -1.58 3.86
N ILE A 103 -24.14 -2.86 3.83
CA ILE A 103 -23.60 -3.82 2.85
C ILE A 103 -24.04 -3.36 1.45
N GLY A 104 -23.12 -3.46 0.48
CA GLY A 104 -23.40 -3.12 -0.92
C GLY A 104 -23.43 -1.62 -1.26
N ASP A 105 -23.09 -0.72 -0.32
CA ASP A 105 -23.03 0.73 -0.59
C ASP A 105 -21.79 1.17 -1.36
N MET A 106 -20.89 0.25 -1.67
CA MET A 106 -19.64 0.48 -2.42
C MET A 106 -18.77 1.59 -1.79
N ARG A 107 -18.70 1.61 -0.45
CA ARG A 107 -17.88 2.57 0.33
C ARG A 107 -16.88 1.86 1.22
N THR A 108 -15.69 2.43 1.33
CA THR A 108 -14.69 2.02 2.32
C THR A 108 -15.04 2.66 3.66
N PRO A 109 -15.11 1.87 4.77
CA PRO A 109 -15.37 2.44 6.08
C PRO A 109 -14.27 3.42 6.48
N HIS A 110 -14.60 4.35 7.41
CA HIS A 110 -13.60 5.16 8.10
C HIS A 110 -13.90 5.23 9.59
N CYS A 111 -12.90 5.58 10.36
CA CYS A 111 -12.98 5.76 11.79
C CYS A 111 -13.84 6.99 12.13
N THR A 112 -14.53 6.93 13.27
CA THR A 112 -15.35 8.01 13.81
C THR A 112 -14.93 8.28 15.26
N PRO A 113 -15.35 9.38 15.89
CA PRO A 113 -15.07 9.60 17.32
C PRO A 113 -15.52 8.45 18.24
N SER A 114 -16.61 7.77 17.89
CA SER A 114 -17.11 6.60 18.63
C SER A 114 -16.38 5.30 18.30
N ILE A 115 -15.73 5.22 17.14
CA ILE A 115 -14.94 4.06 16.70
C ILE A 115 -13.60 4.61 16.18
N PRO A 116 -12.64 4.96 17.08
CA PRO A 116 -11.42 5.67 16.70
C PRO A 116 -10.40 4.81 15.97
N SER A 117 -10.59 3.50 15.96
CA SER A 117 -9.74 2.57 15.20
C SER A 117 -10.44 1.24 14.99
N PHE A 118 -10.04 0.55 13.95
CA PHE A 118 -10.31 -0.86 13.68
C PHE A 118 -9.11 -1.71 14.08
N SER A 119 -9.22 -3.02 13.90
CA SER A 119 -8.10 -3.95 14.08
C SER A 119 -8.11 -5.04 13.01
N ILE A 120 -6.94 -5.61 12.74
CA ILE A 120 -6.84 -6.84 11.94
C ILE A 120 -7.35 -7.99 12.79
N SER A 121 -8.46 -8.63 12.39
CA SER A 121 -9.05 -9.76 13.11
C SER A 121 -8.55 -11.11 12.61
N GLN A 122 -8.08 -11.19 11.37
CA GLN A 122 -7.61 -12.43 10.76
C GLN A 122 -6.69 -12.12 9.57
N ILE A 123 -5.69 -12.97 9.33
CA ILE A 123 -4.84 -12.95 8.15
C ILE A 123 -5.02 -14.28 7.42
N CYS A 124 -5.57 -14.23 6.19
CA CYS A 124 -5.89 -15.39 5.38
C CYS A 124 -4.98 -15.48 4.17
N ASN A 125 -4.66 -16.70 3.73
CA ASN A 125 -4.17 -16.92 2.38
C ASN A 125 -5.37 -16.77 1.41
N ALA A 126 -5.26 -15.85 0.47
CA ALA A 126 -6.33 -15.51 -0.47
C ALA A 126 -5.94 -15.77 -1.94
N ALA A 127 -4.82 -16.45 -2.18
CA ALA A 127 -4.27 -16.65 -3.52
C ALA A 127 -5.23 -17.36 -4.51
N SER A 128 -6.14 -18.19 -3.98
CA SER A 128 -7.15 -18.90 -4.78
C SER A 128 -8.53 -18.25 -4.75
N TRP A 129 -8.69 -17.13 -4.04
CA TRP A 129 -10.00 -16.49 -3.90
C TRP A 129 -10.37 -15.73 -5.17
N LYS A 130 -11.60 -15.96 -5.63
CA LYS A 130 -12.15 -15.37 -6.84
C LYS A 130 -13.30 -14.45 -6.51
N HIS A 131 -13.54 -13.48 -7.39
CA HIS A 131 -14.69 -12.58 -7.33
C HIS A 131 -15.18 -12.26 -8.73
N ASP A 132 -16.50 -12.14 -8.87
CA ASP A 132 -17.15 -11.64 -10.08
C ASP A 132 -17.58 -10.19 -9.84
N PHE A 133 -16.88 -9.26 -10.47
CA PHE A 133 -17.17 -7.82 -10.41
C PHE A 133 -18.36 -7.43 -11.29
N ARG A 134 -18.98 -8.39 -12.00
CA ARG A 134 -20.08 -8.16 -12.95
C ARG A 134 -19.70 -7.21 -14.09
N ASP A 135 -18.45 -7.19 -14.46
CA ASP A 135 -17.87 -6.37 -15.53
C ASP A 135 -17.59 -7.16 -16.82
N GLY A 136 -18.13 -8.38 -16.91
CA GLY A 136 -17.99 -9.27 -18.06
C GLY A 136 -16.75 -10.20 -18.02
N ARG A 137 -15.86 -10.06 -17.03
CA ARG A 137 -14.69 -10.95 -16.88
C ARG A 137 -15.00 -12.26 -16.16
N GLY A 138 -16.21 -12.37 -15.55
CA GLY A 138 -16.59 -13.51 -14.72
C GLY A 138 -15.79 -13.62 -13.44
N ASN A 139 -15.69 -14.83 -12.89
CA ASN A 139 -14.95 -15.09 -11.65
C ASN A 139 -13.43 -15.07 -11.87
N ILE A 140 -12.76 -14.00 -11.48
CA ILE A 140 -11.31 -13.83 -11.57
C ILE A 140 -10.64 -13.90 -10.21
N LEU A 141 -9.35 -14.26 -10.16
CA LEU A 141 -8.53 -14.11 -8.97
C LEU A 141 -8.39 -12.61 -8.69
N ALA A 142 -8.79 -12.15 -7.49
CA ALA A 142 -8.97 -10.73 -7.24
C ALA A 142 -8.33 -10.22 -5.95
N TYR A 143 -7.95 -11.12 -5.03
CA TYR A 143 -7.60 -10.77 -3.66
C TYR A 143 -6.09 -10.80 -3.38
N GLY A 144 -5.28 -11.23 -4.33
CA GLY A 144 -3.84 -11.38 -4.15
C GLY A 144 -3.46 -12.50 -3.19
N PRO A 145 -2.21 -12.52 -2.70
CA PRO A 145 -1.73 -13.62 -1.86
C PRO A 145 -2.36 -13.63 -0.47
N TYR A 146 -2.76 -12.46 0.06
CA TYR A 146 -3.26 -12.33 1.43
C TYR A 146 -4.48 -11.43 1.51
N PHE A 147 -5.35 -11.75 2.49
CA PHE A 147 -6.49 -10.94 2.92
C PHE A 147 -6.38 -10.69 4.43
N LEU A 148 -6.14 -9.44 4.82
CA LEU A 148 -6.09 -8.97 6.19
C LEU A 148 -7.49 -8.47 6.55
N ARG A 149 -8.27 -9.30 7.22
CA ARG A 149 -9.66 -8.98 7.59
C ARG A 149 -9.69 -7.94 8.69
N LEU A 150 -10.53 -6.92 8.52
CA LEU A 150 -10.73 -5.88 9.52
C LEU A 150 -11.96 -6.17 10.38
N ASN A 151 -11.84 -5.94 11.69
CA ASN A 151 -12.96 -5.90 12.61
C ASN A 151 -13.54 -4.47 12.59
N ILE A 152 -14.59 -4.25 11.83
CA ILE A 152 -15.24 -2.93 11.69
C ILE A 152 -16.52 -2.78 12.55
N GLY A 153 -16.77 -3.71 13.47
CA GLY A 153 -17.78 -3.60 14.52
C GLY A 153 -19.24 -3.85 14.11
N THR A 154 -19.55 -3.89 12.82
CA THR A 154 -20.94 -3.95 12.31
C THR A 154 -21.38 -5.34 11.87
N GLY A 155 -20.68 -6.40 12.28
CA GLY A 155 -20.93 -7.75 11.76
C GLY A 155 -20.50 -7.96 10.28
N ASN A 156 -20.11 -6.91 9.59
CA ASN A 156 -19.62 -6.99 8.22
C ASN A 156 -18.19 -7.57 8.18
N ARG A 157 -18.10 -8.87 7.92
CA ARG A 157 -16.83 -9.61 7.86
C ARG A 157 -16.13 -9.52 6.51
N SER A 158 -16.67 -8.78 5.57
CA SER A 158 -16.20 -8.76 4.17
C SER A 158 -15.19 -7.67 3.86
N ILE A 159 -14.88 -6.78 4.81
CA ILE A 159 -13.91 -5.69 4.60
C ILE A 159 -12.53 -6.10 5.07
N GLY A 160 -11.54 -5.85 4.23
CA GLY A 160 -10.14 -6.14 4.53
C GLY A 160 -9.17 -5.36 3.64
N ILE A 161 -7.89 -5.55 3.94
CA ILE A 161 -6.75 -5.10 3.12
C ILE A 161 -6.25 -6.32 2.38
N HIS A 162 -6.12 -6.23 1.05
CA HIS A 162 -5.73 -7.39 0.23
C HIS A 162 -4.99 -6.96 -1.05
N GLY A 163 -4.44 -7.91 -1.79
CA GLY A 163 -3.79 -7.66 -3.07
C GLY A 163 -4.78 -7.35 -4.20
N SER A 164 -4.28 -7.23 -5.41
CA SER A 164 -5.05 -6.82 -6.58
C SER A 164 -4.78 -7.68 -7.81
N THR A 165 -4.57 -8.97 -7.64
CA THR A 165 -4.39 -9.90 -8.77
C THR A 165 -5.51 -9.70 -9.80
N ASN A 166 -5.13 -9.55 -11.07
CA ASN A 166 -6.01 -9.21 -12.19
C ASN A 166 -6.77 -7.86 -12.08
N ASN A 167 -6.39 -6.99 -11.13
CA ASN A 167 -6.92 -5.62 -10.96
C ASN A 167 -5.82 -4.64 -10.56
N ARG A 168 -4.56 -4.93 -10.89
CA ARG A 168 -3.38 -4.15 -10.47
C ARG A 168 -3.47 -2.69 -10.89
N GLU A 169 -4.03 -2.43 -12.07
CA GLU A 169 -4.23 -1.10 -12.64
C GLU A 169 -5.19 -0.23 -11.82
N SER A 170 -5.97 -0.81 -10.92
CA SER A 170 -6.85 -0.07 -10.01
C SER A 170 -6.11 0.59 -8.84
N VAL A 171 -4.83 0.26 -8.64
CA VAL A 171 -4.02 0.76 -7.52
C VAL A 171 -2.95 1.72 -8.04
N PRO A 172 -2.92 2.99 -7.59
CA PRO A 172 -3.86 3.64 -6.68
C PRO A 172 -5.17 4.09 -7.35
N GLY A 173 -6.28 4.21 -6.60
CA GLY A 173 -7.53 4.70 -7.18
C GLY A 173 -8.80 4.47 -6.36
N LEU A 174 -9.94 4.58 -7.06
CA LEU A 174 -11.29 4.30 -6.55
C LEU A 174 -11.94 3.25 -7.47
N ALA A 175 -11.89 1.97 -7.08
CA ALA A 175 -12.40 0.88 -7.92
C ALA A 175 -12.88 -0.34 -7.12
N SER A 176 -12.80 -0.32 -5.77
CA SER A 176 -13.23 -1.45 -4.96
C SER A 176 -14.70 -1.36 -4.56
N GLU A 177 -15.23 -2.45 -4.03
CA GLU A 177 -16.59 -2.51 -3.47
C GLU A 177 -16.63 -2.18 -1.96
N GLY A 178 -15.49 -1.78 -1.39
CA GLY A 178 -15.37 -1.41 0.03
C GLY A 178 -14.04 -1.79 0.65
N CYS A 179 -13.37 -2.81 0.16
CA CYS A 179 -12.05 -3.23 0.61
C CYS A 179 -10.94 -2.24 0.23
N ILE A 180 -9.82 -2.36 0.88
CA ILE A 180 -8.58 -1.64 0.57
C ILE A 180 -7.72 -2.58 -0.27
N ARG A 181 -7.44 -2.21 -1.54
CA ARG A 181 -6.55 -2.96 -2.42
C ARG A 181 -5.16 -2.37 -2.39
N LEU A 182 -4.16 -3.23 -2.29
CA LEU A 182 -2.75 -2.93 -2.54
C LEU A 182 -2.29 -3.73 -3.77
N LYS A 183 -1.10 -3.45 -4.26
CA LYS A 183 -0.44 -4.35 -5.21
C LYS A 183 -0.11 -5.67 -4.49
N ASP A 184 0.01 -6.78 -5.22
CA ASP A 184 0.24 -8.11 -4.63
C ASP A 184 1.57 -8.18 -3.87
N GLU A 185 2.62 -7.54 -4.36
CA GLU A 185 3.90 -7.41 -3.70
C GLU A 185 3.80 -6.58 -2.40
N ASP A 186 3.03 -5.49 -2.42
CA ASP A 186 2.86 -4.59 -1.27
C ASP A 186 2.09 -5.27 -0.12
N VAL A 187 1.03 -6.02 -0.43
CA VAL A 187 0.31 -6.77 0.62
C VAL A 187 1.15 -7.92 1.17
N ARG A 188 2.05 -8.50 0.36
CA ARG A 188 3.01 -9.51 0.82
C ARG A 188 4.04 -8.90 1.75
N ASP A 189 4.58 -7.74 1.41
CA ASP A 189 5.52 -7.00 2.26
C ASP A 189 4.85 -6.57 3.57
N LEU A 190 3.69 -5.93 3.50
CA LEU A 190 2.89 -5.55 4.67
C LEU A 190 2.67 -6.73 5.63
N ARG A 191 2.24 -7.88 5.09
CA ARG A 191 2.00 -9.09 5.90
C ARG A 191 3.27 -9.62 6.54
N ASN A 192 4.35 -9.67 5.80
CA ASN A 192 5.58 -10.33 6.26
C ASN A 192 6.34 -9.45 7.26
N GLN A 193 6.44 -8.16 7.00
CA GLN A 193 7.26 -7.25 7.78
C GLN A 193 6.50 -6.66 8.98
N TYR A 194 5.20 -6.34 8.82
CA TYR A 194 4.51 -5.45 9.77
C TYR A 194 3.24 -6.04 10.36
N ALA A 195 2.35 -6.63 9.53
CA ALA A 195 0.99 -6.95 9.98
C ALA A 195 0.92 -8.17 10.90
N PHE A 196 0.05 -8.07 11.92
CA PHE A 196 -0.29 -9.13 12.86
C PHE A 196 -1.76 -9.03 13.26
N VAL A 197 -2.32 -10.12 13.77
CA VAL A 197 -3.70 -10.14 14.31
C VAL A 197 -3.75 -9.29 15.57
N GLY A 198 -4.73 -8.38 15.64
CA GLY A 198 -4.82 -7.36 16.69
C GLY A 198 -4.19 -6.02 16.32
N MET A 199 -3.41 -5.93 15.24
CA MET A 199 -2.81 -4.67 14.80
C MET A 199 -3.86 -3.59 14.60
N LYS A 200 -3.62 -2.41 15.17
CA LYS A 200 -4.50 -1.23 15.06
C LYS A 200 -4.49 -0.69 13.63
N VAL A 201 -5.68 -0.35 13.13
CA VAL A 201 -5.88 0.24 11.79
C VAL A 201 -6.76 1.46 11.93
N ILE A 202 -6.24 2.61 11.53
CA ILE A 202 -6.96 3.88 11.48
C ILE A 202 -7.24 4.17 10.01
N ILE A 203 -8.51 4.22 9.63
CA ILE A 203 -8.93 4.66 8.29
C ILE A 203 -9.49 6.07 8.46
N LYS A 204 -8.81 7.07 7.90
CA LYS A 204 -9.19 8.48 8.00
C LYS A 204 -10.39 8.76 7.09
N ALA A 205 -11.31 9.60 7.54
CA ALA A 205 -12.26 10.26 6.65
C ALA A 205 -11.53 11.23 5.72
N GLU A 206 -12.15 11.60 4.60
CA GLU A 206 -11.54 12.45 3.59
C GLU A 206 -11.30 13.89 4.06
N ASP A 207 -12.03 14.34 5.08
CA ASP A 207 -11.99 15.69 5.67
C ASP A 207 -11.14 15.80 6.95
N VAL A 208 -10.53 14.68 7.39
CA VAL A 208 -9.66 14.67 8.57
C VAL A 208 -8.25 15.13 8.20
N ASP A 209 -7.73 16.09 8.96
CA ASP A 209 -6.37 16.57 8.81
C ASP A 209 -5.32 15.51 9.18
N ASP A 210 -4.09 15.78 8.76
CA ASP A 210 -2.97 14.90 9.07
C ASP A 210 -2.58 15.00 10.55
N TYR A 211 -2.27 13.86 11.14
CA TYR A 211 -1.72 13.82 12.49
C TYR A 211 -0.31 14.40 12.51
N PRO A 212 0.16 14.94 13.64
CA PRO A 212 1.50 15.56 13.74
C PRO A 212 2.63 14.64 13.26
N TYR A 213 2.56 13.35 13.50
CA TYR A 213 3.56 12.38 13.04
C TYR A 213 3.48 12.14 11.51
N GLU A 214 2.30 12.26 10.89
CA GLU A 214 2.16 12.20 9.43
C GLU A 214 2.83 13.39 8.77
N VAL A 215 2.62 14.59 9.32
CA VAL A 215 3.26 15.82 8.85
C VAL A 215 4.78 15.69 8.88
N ARG A 216 5.35 15.24 10.01
CA ARG A 216 6.80 15.05 10.14
C ARG A 216 7.34 14.01 9.16
N ALA A 217 6.62 12.90 8.98
CA ALA A 217 7.02 11.86 8.03
C ALA A 217 7.08 12.39 6.59
N MET A 218 6.11 13.20 6.16
CA MET A 218 6.10 13.79 4.82
C MET A 218 7.25 14.80 4.63
N GLU A 219 7.55 15.60 5.65
CA GLU A 219 8.69 16.51 5.65
C GLU A 219 10.02 15.74 5.50
N GLN A 220 10.18 14.62 6.22
CA GLN A 220 11.36 13.76 6.11
C GLN A 220 11.53 13.14 4.73
N LEU A 221 10.43 12.79 4.08
CA LEU A 221 10.44 12.24 2.72
C LEU A 221 10.67 13.33 1.65
N GLY A 222 10.59 14.61 2.00
CA GLY A 222 10.70 15.72 1.05
C GLY A 222 9.55 15.78 0.05
N GLU A 223 8.40 15.21 0.40
CA GLU A 223 7.23 15.15 -0.47
C GLU A 223 6.26 16.32 -0.21
N PRO A 224 5.64 16.88 -1.27
CA PRO A 224 4.55 17.82 -1.09
C PRO A 224 3.34 17.12 -0.44
N ARG A 225 2.66 17.81 0.48
CA ARG A 225 1.53 17.31 1.27
C ARG A 225 0.32 16.85 0.47
N LEU A 226 0.24 17.13 -0.82
CA LEU A 226 -0.92 16.84 -1.65
C LEU A 226 -0.49 16.19 -2.96
N ARG A 227 -0.85 14.95 -3.16
CA ARG A 227 -1.04 14.43 -4.50
C ARG A 227 -2.31 15.06 -5.06
N HIS A 228 -2.16 16.02 -5.95
CA HIS A 228 -3.23 16.32 -6.88
C HIS A 228 -3.28 15.17 -7.88
N PHE A 229 -4.09 14.15 -7.61
CA PHE A 229 -4.49 13.25 -8.66
C PHE A 229 -5.20 14.10 -9.72
N ARG A 230 -4.55 14.29 -10.87
CA ARG A 230 -5.30 14.58 -12.08
C ARG A 230 -6.32 13.47 -12.18
N SER A 231 -7.60 13.81 -12.01
CA SER A 231 -8.70 12.96 -12.39
C SER A 231 -8.33 12.45 -13.79
N GLN A 232 -7.97 11.18 -13.90
CA GLN A 232 -7.95 10.54 -15.20
C GLN A 232 -9.41 10.51 -15.62
N THR A 233 -9.80 11.51 -16.40
CA THR A 233 -11.01 11.46 -17.17
C THR A 233 -10.91 10.18 -17.97
N ILE A 234 -11.68 9.18 -17.57
CA ILE A 234 -11.90 7.99 -18.39
C ILE A 234 -12.43 8.55 -19.69
N LYS A 235 -11.56 8.58 -20.71
CA LYS A 235 -12.01 8.77 -22.09
C LYS A 235 -12.82 7.54 -22.40
N THR A 236 -14.11 7.56 -22.09
CA THR A 236 -15.08 6.71 -22.74
C THR A 236 -14.95 7.05 -24.22
N SER A 237 -14.26 6.19 -24.96
CA SER A 237 -14.32 6.21 -26.42
C SER A 237 -15.76 5.86 -26.78
N THR A 238 -16.58 6.89 -26.89
CA THR A 238 -17.89 6.77 -27.53
C THR A 238 -17.59 6.54 -29.00
N THR A 239 -17.43 5.28 -29.38
CA THR A 239 -17.52 4.87 -30.77
C THR A 239 -18.97 5.14 -31.18
N ASN A 240 -19.14 6.29 -31.79
CA ASN A 240 -20.42 6.69 -32.41
C ASN A 240 -20.63 5.80 -33.65
N THR A 241 -21.13 4.59 -33.41
CA THR A 241 -21.69 3.78 -34.50
C THR A 241 -23.06 4.36 -34.78
N GLN A 242 -23.09 5.33 -35.70
CA GLN A 242 -24.33 5.72 -36.38
C GLN A 242 -24.87 4.45 -37.08
N ARG A 243 -25.84 3.81 -36.44
CA ARG A 243 -26.73 2.90 -37.15
C ARG A 243 -27.60 3.75 -38.04
N GLN A 244 -27.28 3.77 -39.34
CA GLN A 244 -28.20 4.17 -40.39
C GLN A 244 -29.40 3.22 -40.31
N LEU A 245 -30.57 3.81 -40.00
CA LEU A 245 -31.85 3.14 -40.18
C LEU A 245 -32.13 3.00 -41.70
N PRO A 246 -32.54 1.86 -42.16
CA PRO A 246 -32.96 1.74 -43.58
C PRO A 246 -34.23 2.55 -43.81
N GLN A 247 -34.14 3.48 -44.76
CA GLN A 247 -35.30 4.15 -45.32
C GLN A 247 -36.11 3.17 -46.17
N GLY A 248 -37.39 3.17 -45.99
CA GLY A 248 -38.31 2.75 -47.02
C GLY A 248 -39.12 1.49 -46.74
N VAL A 249 -40.30 1.64 -46.13
CA VAL A 249 -41.52 0.95 -46.55
C VAL A 249 -42.68 1.90 -46.46
N LEU A 250 -43.15 2.38 -47.62
CA LEU A 250 -44.46 2.99 -47.81
C LEU A 250 -45.51 1.91 -47.62
N ILE A 251 -46.44 2.08 -46.68
CA ILE A 251 -47.70 1.35 -46.71
C ILE A 251 -48.79 2.36 -47.08
N LYS A 252 -49.36 2.09 -48.26
CA LYS A 252 -50.62 2.69 -48.72
C LYS A 252 -51.79 2.11 -47.95
N GLN A 253 -52.74 3.00 -47.62
CA GLN A 253 -54.12 2.81 -47.19
C GLN A 253 -54.31 2.23 -45.78
#